data_301515f8dd64eec41967aab71b630c65
#
_entry.id   301515f8dd64eec41967aab71b630c65
#
_cell.length_a   1.000
_cell.length_b   1.000
_cell.length_c   1.000
_cell.angle_alpha   90.00
_cell.angle_beta   90.00
_cell.angle_gamma   90.00
#
_symmetry.space_group_name_H-M   'P 1'
#
loop_
_entity.id
_entity.type
_entity.pdbx_description
1 polymer ?
#
loop_
_entity_poly.entity_id
_entity_poly.type
_entity_poly.pdbx_seq_one_letter_code
_entity_poly.pdbx_strand_id
1 'polypeptide(L)'
;MGVVRFGTPATLEGVTSLCVPLLSADDDARIELWSSALPVEYATTDDLRYAHNGLALWGAVTRAVHDEASFESEIEALYGDVLTGVRAAGYPHLLRMWNYFPDIHTEHAGLDRYQRFCVGRQRALDRHQVRNERKFPAATVIGTHAGDITLYFLAARTPGEPFENPRQISAYRYPEQYGPASPAFSRSMMQRWDGVAHLYISGTASIVGHESRHLQLNEQLAEILHNLRVLVEQAKTHSGIDFSLEQRAQLKVYVRDINDAPALRAQLLAALPMTPALFLVGDICRRDLLVEIEAFVWSKASA
;
A
#
# COMPACT_ATOMS: atom_id res chain seq x y z
N MET A 1 -2.97 10.81 14.38
CA MET A 1 -2.25 11.23 13.17
C MET A 1 -3.18 11.25 11.96
N GLY A 2 -3.86 10.17 11.63
CA GLY A 2 -4.76 10.15 10.48
C GLY A 2 -5.90 9.15 10.62
N VAL A 3 -6.97 9.39 9.86
CA VAL A 3 -8.13 8.49 9.76
C VAL A 3 -8.44 8.24 8.29
N VAL A 4 -8.49 6.96 7.91
CA VAL A 4 -8.96 6.54 6.59
C VAL A 4 -10.33 5.89 6.76
N ARG A 5 -11.31 6.40 6.05
CA ARG A 5 -12.66 5.81 5.96
C ARG A 5 -12.80 5.10 4.63
N PHE A 6 -13.35 3.93 4.66
CA PHE A 6 -13.71 3.17 3.47
C PHE A 6 -15.22 3.24 3.25
N GLY A 7 -15.65 3.52 2.03
CA GLY A 7 -17.05 3.66 1.65
C GLY A 7 -17.46 5.09 1.34
N THR A 8 -18.65 5.49 1.80
CA THR A 8 -19.22 6.82 1.51
C THR A 8 -18.47 7.97 2.18
N PRO A 9 -18.28 9.10 1.51
CA PRO A 9 -17.61 10.28 2.05
C PRO A 9 -18.29 10.79 3.34
N ALA A 10 -17.47 11.02 4.36
CA ALA A 10 -17.89 11.78 5.55
C ALA A 10 -16.67 12.48 6.16
N THR A 11 -16.85 13.71 6.58
CA THR A 11 -15.79 14.53 7.17
C THR A 11 -15.70 14.27 8.67
N LEU A 12 -14.47 14.10 9.18
CA LEU A 12 -14.19 14.12 10.61
C LEU A 12 -13.43 15.42 10.91
N GLU A 13 -13.96 16.22 11.80
CA GLU A 13 -13.31 17.47 12.22
C GLU A 13 -12.10 17.19 13.14
N GLY A 14 -11.08 18.05 13.06
CA GLY A 14 -9.95 18.06 14.00
C GLY A 14 -8.87 17.01 13.77
N VAL A 15 -8.97 16.17 12.72
CA VAL A 15 -7.94 15.19 12.34
C VAL A 15 -7.73 15.19 10.84
N THR A 16 -6.54 14.79 10.38
CA THR A 16 -6.31 14.55 8.97
C THR A 16 -7.11 13.32 8.54
N SER A 17 -8.21 13.54 7.84
CA SER A 17 -9.11 12.46 7.40
C SER A 17 -9.09 12.31 5.89
N LEU A 18 -9.21 11.07 5.45
CA LEU A 18 -9.29 10.68 4.04
C LEU A 18 -10.45 9.71 3.84
N CYS A 19 -11.18 9.87 2.75
CA CYS A 19 -12.15 8.88 2.30
C CYS A 19 -11.60 8.14 1.08
N VAL A 20 -11.58 6.82 1.15
CA VAL A 20 -11.26 5.94 0.02
C VAL A 20 -12.57 5.30 -0.44
N PRO A 21 -12.97 5.48 -1.70
CA PRO A 21 -14.25 4.99 -2.21
C PRO A 21 -14.21 3.49 -2.54
N LEU A 22 -13.80 2.67 -1.56
CA LEU A 22 -13.89 1.22 -1.58
C LEU A 22 -15.01 0.77 -0.68
N LEU A 23 -15.87 -0.10 -1.18
CA LEU A 23 -16.90 -0.72 -0.36
C LEU A 23 -16.26 -1.66 0.66
N SER A 24 -16.74 -1.59 1.90
CA SER A 24 -16.48 -2.65 2.86
C SER A 24 -17.26 -3.90 2.44
N ALA A 25 -16.63 -5.06 2.50
CA ALA A 25 -17.34 -6.33 2.34
C ALA A 25 -18.14 -6.73 3.60
N ASP A 26 -18.08 -5.90 4.63
CA ASP A 26 -18.93 -5.97 5.82
C ASP A 26 -20.06 -4.93 5.70
N ASP A 27 -21.18 -5.17 6.36
CA ASP A 27 -22.35 -4.26 6.36
C ASP A 27 -22.07 -2.92 7.05
N ASP A 28 -21.01 -2.86 7.87
CA ASP A 28 -20.62 -1.66 8.61
C ASP A 28 -19.53 -0.85 7.91
N ALA A 29 -19.60 0.47 8.06
CA ALA A 29 -18.49 1.35 7.67
C ALA A 29 -17.23 1.03 8.49
N ARG A 30 -16.11 0.88 7.82
CA ARG A 30 -14.82 0.58 8.44
C ARG A 30 -13.89 1.79 8.39
N ILE A 31 -13.12 1.95 9.45
CA ILE A 31 -12.09 2.99 9.54
C ILE A 31 -10.74 2.35 9.87
N GLU A 32 -9.69 2.95 9.32
CA GLU A 32 -8.31 2.72 9.71
C GLU A 32 -7.83 3.93 10.49
N LEU A 33 -7.37 3.71 11.72
CA LEU A 33 -6.94 4.76 12.62
C LEU A 33 -5.42 4.73 12.84
N TRP A 34 -4.76 5.82 12.51
CA TRP A 34 -3.35 6.05 12.80
C TRP A 34 -3.21 6.94 14.02
N SER A 35 -2.84 6.36 15.16
CA SER A 35 -2.65 7.03 16.43
C SER A 35 -1.18 7.17 16.81
N SER A 36 -0.87 8.05 17.74
CA SER A 36 0.47 8.27 18.29
C SER A 36 0.39 8.46 19.80
N ALA A 37 1.34 7.89 20.52
CA ALA A 37 1.53 8.19 21.95
C ALA A 37 2.27 9.52 22.18
N LEU A 38 2.96 10.04 21.14
CA LEU A 38 3.63 11.34 21.16
C LEU A 38 2.67 12.45 20.73
N PRO A 39 2.91 13.70 21.11
CA PRO A 39 2.16 14.85 20.61
C PRO A 39 2.14 14.90 19.08
N VAL A 40 1.01 15.28 18.51
CA VAL A 40 0.80 15.32 17.06
C VAL A 40 0.57 16.77 16.63
N GLU A 41 1.32 17.21 15.63
CA GLU A 41 1.16 18.48 14.95
C GLU A 41 0.54 18.23 13.57
N TYR A 42 -0.36 19.13 13.15
CA TYR A 42 -1.07 19.06 11.87
C TYR A 42 -0.63 20.20 10.98
N ALA A 43 -0.42 19.92 9.70
CA ALA A 43 -0.08 20.93 8.71
C ALA A 43 -0.75 20.63 7.36
N THR A 44 -0.91 21.68 6.58
CA THR A 44 -1.43 21.61 5.22
C THR A 44 -0.55 22.48 4.33
N THR A 45 -0.12 21.95 3.21
CA THR A 45 0.39 22.70 2.07
C THR A 45 -0.61 22.51 0.94
N ASP A 46 -0.63 23.35 -0.06
CA ASP A 46 -1.63 23.43 -1.14
C ASP A 46 -2.53 22.17 -1.31
N ASP A 47 -1.95 21.04 -1.69
CA ASP A 47 -2.69 19.78 -1.92
C ASP A 47 -2.41 18.70 -0.86
N LEU A 48 -1.36 18.85 -0.04
CA LEU A 48 -0.94 17.83 0.91
C LEU A 48 -1.35 18.15 2.34
N ARG A 49 -2.19 17.29 2.91
CA ARG A 49 -2.53 17.34 4.35
C ARG A 49 -1.72 16.28 5.09
N TYR A 50 -1.07 16.65 6.17
CA TYR A 50 -0.28 15.72 6.96
C TYR A 50 -0.30 16.00 8.45
N ALA A 51 0.05 14.98 9.21
CA ALA A 51 0.27 15.06 10.64
C ALA A 51 1.58 14.38 11.01
N HIS A 52 2.34 14.92 11.94
CA HIS A 52 3.60 14.34 12.39
C HIS A 52 3.74 14.37 13.90
N ASN A 53 4.58 13.49 14.43
CA ASN A 53 4.84 13.36 15.87
C ASN A 53 6.33 13.48 16.24
N GLY A 54 7.13 14.09 15.37
CA GLY A 54 8.58 14.18 15.55
C GLY A 54 9.39 12.98 15.03
N LEU A 55 8.79 11.79 14.92
CA LEU A 55 9.42 10.57 14.39
C LEU A 55 8.86 10.19 13.01
N ALA A 56 7.55 10.19 12.89
CA ALA A 56 6.81 9.80 11.69
C ALA A 56 5.90 10.93 11.20
N LEU A 57 5.64 10.92 9.91
CA LEU A 57 4.66 11.76 9.23
C LEU A 57 3.66 10.85 8.52
N TRP A 58 2.38 11.04 8.79
CA TRP A 58 1.28 10.48 8.03
C TRP A 58 0.69 11.57 7.14
N GLY A 59 0.57 11.32 5.85
CA GLY A 59 0.06 12.30 4.90
C GLY A 59 -0.95 11.71 3.93
N ALA A 60 -1.82 12.57 3.39
CA ALA A 60 -2.85 12.21 2.44
C ALA A 60 -3.04 13.31 1.38
N VAL A 61 -3.36 12.88 0.17
CA VAL A 61 -3.67 13.74 -0.97
C VAL A 61 -4.78 13.08 -1.80
N THR A 62 -5.68 13.92 -2.33
CA THR A 62 -6.70 13.52 -3.30
C THR A 62 -6.62 14.44 -4.50
N ARG A 63 -6.66 13.88 -5.71
CA ARG A 63 -6.57 14.65 -6.95
C ARG A 63 -7.61 14.15 -7.96
N ALA A 64 -8.42 15.07 -8.46
CA ALA A 64 -9.37 14.78 -9.51
C ALA A 64 -8.67 14.47 -10.83
N VAL A 65 -9.20 13.49 -11.56
CA VAL A 65 -8.80 13.21 -12.95
C VAL A 65 -9.83 13.85 -13.87
N HIS A 66 -9.45 14.92 -14.54
CA HIS A 66 -10.33 15.67 -15.41
C HIS A 66 -10.35 15.15 -16.85
N ASP A 67 -9.23 14.56 -17.28
CA ASP A 67 -9.06 14.05 -18.63
C ASP A 67 -8.19 12.78 -18.60
N GLU A 68 -8.63 11.75 -19.33
CA GLU A 68 -7.89 10.50 -19.43
C GLU A 68 -6.50 10.70 -20.04
N ALA A 69 -6.32 11.60 -20.99
CA ALA A 69 -5.03 11.89 -21.59
C ALA A 69 -4.02 12.48 -20.59
N SER A 70 -4.48 13.16 -19.55
CA SER A 70 -3.62 13.79 -18.54
C SER A 70 -3.23 12.85 -17.38
N PHE A 71 -3.79 11.65 -17.28
CA PHE A 71 -3.64 10.77 -16.11
C PHE A 71 -2.19 10.55 -15.68
N GLU A 72 -1.27 10.28 -16.62
CA GLU A 72 0.15 10.07 -16.30
C GLU A 72 0.81 11.34 -15.71
N SER A 73 0.49 12.50 -16.26
CA SER A 73 1.01 13.78 -15.78
C SER A 73 0.44 14.16 -14.42
N GLU A 74 -0.83 13.80 -14.15
CA GLU A 74 -1.44 13.97 -12.82
C GLU A 74 -0.77 13.08 -11.77
N ILE A 75 -0.48 11.82 -12.11
CA ILE A 75 0.29 10.93 -11.23
C ILE A 75 1.71 11.47 -11.00
N GLU A 76 2.38 11.94 -12.06
CA GLU A 76 3.72 12.54 -11.95
C GLU A 76 3.73 13.75 -11.01
N ALA A 77 2.76 14.66 -11.18
CA ALA A 77 2.63 15.84 -10.34
C ALA A 77 2.31 15.45 -8.89
N LEU A 78 1.33 14.58 -8.66
CA LEU A 78 0.93 14.11 -7.32
C LEU A 78 2.11 13.48 -6.55
N TYR A 79 2.88 12.61 -7.20
CA TYR A 79 4.09 12.04 -6.58
C TYR A 79 5.18 13.08 -6.35
N GLY A 80 5.31 14.05 -7.26
CA GLY A 80 6.22 15.19 -7.11
C GLY A 80 5.91 16.02 -5.87
N ASP A 81 4.64 16.33 -5.64
CA ASP A 81 4.16 17.08 -4.47
C ASP A 81 4.44 16.31 -3.18
N VAL A 82 4.14 15.01 -3.14
CA VAL A 82 4.45 14.15 -1.99
C VAL A 82 5.95 14.14 -1.70
N LEU A 83 6.79 13.88 -2.71
CA LEU A 83 8.25 13.82 -2.54
C LEU A 83 8.85 15.15 -2.09
N THR A 84 8.32 16.28 -2.60
CA THR A 84 8.70 17.62 -2.18
C THR A 84 8.25 17.90 -0.76
N GLY A 85 6.98 17.62 -0.46
CA GLY A 85 6.37 17.91 0.84
C GLY A 85 7.02 17.14 2.00
N VAL A 86 7.29 15.84 1.84
CA VAL A 86 7.96 15.05 2.89
C VAL A 86 9.38 15.52 3.16
N ARG A 87 10.12 15.95 2.11
CA ARG A 87 11.46 16.52 2.27
C ARG A 87 11.42 17.86 2.99
N ALA A 88 10.51 18.75 2.57
CA ALA A 88 10.34 20.07 3.19
C ALA A 88 9.92 19.95 4.66
N ALA A 89 9.07 18.98 4.99
CA ALA A 89 8.67 18.70 6.36
C ALA A 89 9.76 18.02 7.22
N GLY A 90 10.88 17.60 6.61
CA GLY A 90 11.98 16.93 7.31
C GLY A 90 11.78 15.42 7.54
N TYR A 91 10.92 14.79 6.73
CA TYR A 91 10.65 13.33 6.75
C TYR A 91 10.91 12.70 5.38
N PRO A 92 12.15 12.71 4.87
CA PRO A 92 12.48 12.38 3.48
C PRO A 92 12.36 10.90 3.11
N HIS A 93 12.05 10.02 4.07
CA HIS A 93 12.05 8.58 3.87
C HIS A 93 10.61 8.04 3.86
N LEU A 94 10.06 7.79 2.67
CA LEU A 94 8.78 7.11 2.51
C LEU A 94 8.93 5.66 2.95
N LEU A 95 8.05 5.22 3.85
CA LEU A 95 8.01 3.85 4.36
C LEU A 95 6.90 3.04 3.69
N ARG A 96 5.72 3.63 3.55
CA ARG A 96 4.54 2.95 3.05
C ARG A 96 3.66 3.91 2.24
N MET A 97 3.13 3.43 1.10
CA MET A 97 2.19 4.19 0.25
C MET A 97 0.99 3.34 -0.12
N TRP A 98 -0.19 3.94 -0.07
CA TRP A 98 -1.45 3.35 -0.52
C TRP A 98 -2.03 4.22 -1.62
N ASN A 99 -2.30 3.62 -2.77
CA ASN A 99 -2.76 4.31 -3.97
C ASN A 99 -4.08 3.72 -4.42
N TYR A 100 -5.06 4.58 -4.61
CA TYR A 100 -6.40 4.22 -5.05
C TYR A 100 -6.82 5.12 -6.20
N PHE A 101 -7.30 4.56 -7.27
CA PHE A 101 -7.85 5.30 -8.40
C PHE A 101 -8.87 4.45 -9.16
N PRO A 102 -9.86 5.08 -9.83
CA PRO A 102 -10.90 4.32 -10.51
C PRO A 102 -10.38 3.65 -11.80
N ASP A 103 -11.11 2.61 -12.21
CA ASP A 103 -10.98 1.98 -13.53
C ASP A 103 -9.56 1.53 -13.88
N ILE A 104 -8.90 0.84 -12.96
CA ILE A 104 -7.47 0.45 -13.03
C ILE A 104 -7.11 -0.30 -14.33
N HIS A 105 -8.09 -0.96 -14.96
CA HIS A 105 -7.93 -1.74 -16.19
C HIS A 105 -8.43 -1.03 -17.46
N THR A 106 -8.86 0.22 -17.37
CA THR A 106 -9.26 0.99 -18.56
C THR A 106 -8.05 1.28 -19.43
N GLU A 107 -8.17 0.98 -20.71
CA GLU A 107 -7.10 1.15 -21.68
C GLU A 107 -7.19 2.51 -22.37
N HIS A 108 -6.03 3.15 -22.51
CA HIS A 108 -5.86 4.35 -23.32
C HIS A 108 -4.49 4.32 -23.99
N ALA A 109 -4.45 4.59 -25.30
CA ALA A 109 -3.22 4.59 -26.10
C ALA A 109 -2.39 3.29 -25.98
N GLY A 110 -3.07 2.13 -25.81
CA GLY A 110 -2.43 0.81 -25.75
C GLY A 110 -1.86 0.42 -24.38
N LEU A 111 -2.08 1.21 -23.35
CA LEU A 111 -1.72 0.91 -21.97
C LEU A 111 -2.96 0.94 -21.07
N ASP A 112 -3.03 0.03 -20.11
CA ASP A 112 -4.03 0.13 -19.06
C ASP A 112 -3.65 1.23 -18.04
N ARG A 113 -4.63 1.64 -17.23
CA ARG A 113 -4.43 2.74 -16.26
C ARG A 113 -3.37 2.39 -15.20
N TYR A 114 -3.21 1.13 -14.83
CA TYR A 114 -2.14 0.71 -13.92
C TYR A 114 -0.75 0.88 -14.54
N GLN A 115 -0.58 0.50 -15.81
CA GLN A 115 0.68 0.70 -16.54
C GLN A 115 1.01 2.19 -16.65
N ARG A 116 0.02 3.01 -16.96
CA ARG A 116 0.15 4.47 -17.02
C ARG A 116 0.46 5.10 -15.67
N PHE A 117 -0.14 4.58 -14.58
CA PHE A 117 0.24 4.96 -13.22
C PHE A 117 1.72 4.67 -12.96
N CYS A 118 2.24 3.52 -13.38
CA CYS A 118 3.65 3.19 -13.23
C CYS A 118 4.56 4.15 -14.01
N VAL A 119 4.14 4.58 -15.22
CA VAL A 119 4.87 5.58 -16.02
C VAL A 119 4.92 6.94 -15.31
N GLY A 120 3.79 7.47 -14.86
CA GLY A 120 3.73 8.77 -14.17
C GLY A 120 4.56 8.76 -12.88
N ARG A 121 4.44 7.70 -12.08
CA ARG A 121 5.25 7.51 -10.87
C ARG A 121 6.74 7.43 -11.18
N GLN A 122 7.15 6.69 -12.21
CA GLN A 122 8.56 6.59 -12.60
C GLN A 122 9.12 7.96 -13.00
N ARG A 123 8.38 8.76 -13.77
CA ARG A 123 8.79 10.13 -14.15
C ARG A 123 9.03 11.02 -12.91
N ALA A 124 8.14 10.95 -11.92
CA ALA A 124 8.31 11.69 -10.67
C ALA A 124 9.56 11.24 -9.90
N LEU A 125 9.77 9.92 -9.77
CA LEU A 125 10.95 9.36 -9.09
C LEU A 125 12.25 9.79 -9.76
N ASP A 126 12.30 9.78 -11.09
CA ASP A 126 13.48 10.22 -11.88
C ASP A 126 13.75 11.71 -11.70
N ARG A 127 12.71 12.55 -11.78
CA ARG A 127 12.80 13.99 -11.57
C ARG A 127 13.32 14.33 -10.18
N HIS A 128 12.89 13.59 -9.16
CA HIS A 128 13.32 13.75 -7.77
C HIS A 128 14.57 12.94 -7.41
N GLN A 129 15.23 12.33 -8.39
CA GLN A 129 16.47 11.56 -8.25
C GLN A 129 16.37 10.39 -7.25
N VAL A 130 15.20 9.78 -7.13
CA VAL A 130 14.98 8.57 -6.33
C VAL A 130 15.32 7.35 -7.18
N ARG A 131 16.63 7.14 -7.42
CA ARG A 131 17.15 6.07 -8.30
C ARG A 131 17.63 4.83 -7.54
N ASN A 132 17.70 4.89 -6.23
CA ASN A 132 18.15 3.76 -5.42
C ASN A 132 16.95 2.89 -5.07
N GLU A 133 16.93 1.66 -5.58
CA GLU A 133 15.88 0.65 -5.35
C GLU A 133 15.61 0.40 -3.84
N ARG A 134 16.64 0.54 -2.98
CA ARG A 134 16.50 0.45 -1.52
C ARG A 134 15.72 1.61 -0.89
N LYS A 135 15.36 2.63 -1.67
CA LYS A 135 14.55 3.76 -1.22
C LYS A 135 13.08 3.63 -1.62
N PHE A 136 12.71 2.60 -2.38
CA PHE A 136 11.31 2.41 -2.72
C PHE A 136 10.53 1.95 -1.50
N PRO A 137 9.42 2.64 -1.16
CA PRO A 137 8.57 2.25 -0.06
C PRO A 137 7.87 0.92 -0.33
N ALA A 138 7.34 0.29 0.70
CA ALA A 138 6.30 -0.69 0.50
C ALA A 138 5.06 0.01 -0.05
N ALA A 139 4.32 -0.61 -0.97
CA ALA A 139 3.16 0.01 -1.60
C ALA A 139 2.04 -0.97 -1.94
N THR A 140 0.83 -0.43 -2.02
CA THR A 140 -0.38 -1.09 -2.54
C THR A 140 -1.00 -0.17 -3.58
N VAL A 141 -1.55 -0.77 -4.66
CA VAL A 141 -2.30 -0.07 -5.69
C VAL A 141 -3.58 -0.83 -5.96
N ILE A 142 -4.73 -0.20 -5.72
CA ILE A 142 -6.04 -0.82 -5.86
C ILE A 142 -6.95 0.06 -6.73
N GLY A 143 -7.64 -0.58 -7.64
CA GLY A 143 -8.68 0.04 -8.45
C GLY A 143 -9.96 0.26 -7.62
N THR A 144 -10.50 1.47 -7.68
CA THR A 144 -11.82 1.80 -7.11
C THR A 144 -12.88 1.79 -8.20
N HIS A 145 -14.16 1.70 -7.81
CA HIS A 145 -15.25 1.75 -8.79
C HIS A 145 -15.61 3.18 -9.23
N ALA A 146 -15.18 4.18 -8.49
CA ALA A 146 -15.43 5.60 -8.76
C ALA A 146 -14.49 6.49 -7.93
N GLY A 147 -14.56 7.80 -8.15
CA GLY A 147 -13.86 8.82 -7.36
C GLY A 147 -12.57 9.31 -8.00
N ASP A 148 -11.81 10.01 -7.20
CA ASP A 148 -10.56 10.65 -7.59
C ASP A 148 -9.35 9.75 -7.30
N ILE A 149 -8.18 10.12 -7.81
CA ILE A 149 -6.92 9.54 -7.34
C ILE A 149 -6.76 9.90 -5.87
N THR A 150 -6.66 8.89 -5.03
CA THR A 150 -6.50 9.03 -3.58
C THR A 150 -5.23 8.32 -3.14
N LEU A 151 -4.36 9.05 -2.46
CA LEU A 151 -3.10 8.52 -1.96
C LEU A 151 -2.93 8.92 -0.50
N TYR A 152 -2.52 7.96 0.34
CA TYR A 152 -1.99 8.28 1.67
C TYR A 152 -0.69 7.51 1.91
N PHE A 153 0.11 8.00 2.84
CA PHE A 153 1.44 7.48 3.04
C PHE A 153 1.96 7.69 4.45
N LEU A 154 2.98 6.93 4.78
CA LEU A 154 3.78 7.05 5.98
C LEU A 154 5.22 7.36 5.60
N ALA A 155 5.80 8.38 6.22
CA ALA A 155 7.20 8.76 6.06
C ALA A 155 7.90 8.91 7.41
N ALA A 156 9.23 8.88 7.42
CA ALA A 156 10.05 9.00 8.63
C ALA A 156 11.26 9.92 8.42
N ARG A 157 11.87 10.33 9.54
CA ARG A 157 13.14 11.06 9.54
C ARG A 157 14.33 10.17 9.23
N THR A 158 14.24 8.89 9.57
CA THR A 158 15.28 7.88 9.34
C THR A 158 14.83 6.88 8.28
N PRO A 159 15.75 6.33 7.47
CA PRO A 159 15.40 5.35 6.45
C PRO A 159 14.87 4.05 7.07
N GLY A 160 13.87 3.46 6.42
CA GLY A 160 13.46 2.09 6.68
C GLY A 160 14.41 1.08 6.02
N GLU A 161 14.24 -0.19 6.37
CA GLU A 161 14.97 -1.31 5.80
C GLU A 161 14.03 -2.14 4.91
N PRO A 162 14.25 -2.20 3.59
CA PRO A 162 13.40 -2.97 2.68
C PRO A 162 13.78 -4.45 2.71
N PHE A 163 12.77 -5.32 2.60
CA PHE A 163 12.96 -6.75 2.37
C PHE A 163 12.19 -7.19 1.13
N GLU A 164 12.85 -8.03 0.34
CA GLU A 164 12.27 -8.65 -0.85
C GLU A 164 11.94 -10.12 -0.58
N ASN A 165 10.98 -10.66 -1.34
CA ASN A 165 10.57 -12.04 -1.23
C ASN A 165 11.43 -12.91 -2.15
N PRO A 166 12.16 -13.92 -1.64
CA PRO A 166 13.02 -14.77 -2.48
C PRO A 166 12.24 -15.62 -3.49
N ARG A 167 10.92 -15.76 -3.32
CA ARG A 167 10.04 -16.44 -4.27
C ARG A 167 9.60 -15.56 -5.44
N GLN A 168 9.88 -14.26 -5.38
CA GLN A 168 9.41 -13.28 -6.35
C GLN A 168 10.59 -12.47 -6.91
N ILE A 169 10.48 -12.07 -8.17
CA ILE A 169 11.35 -11.03 -8.71
C ILE A 169 10.92 -9.69 -8.10
N SER A 170 11.89 -8.86 -7.70
CA SER A 170 11.60 -7.51 -7.20
C SER A 170 10.77 -6.75 -8.22
N ALA A 171 9.71 -6.07 -7.77
CA ALA A 171 8.73 -5.45 -8.66
C ALA A 171 9.39 -4.44 -9.63
N TYR A 172 10.37 -3.69 -9.17
CA TYR A 172 11.13 -2.72 -9.97
C TYR A 172 12.08 -3.35 -11.01
N ARG A 173 12.10 -4.69 -11.11
CA ARG A 173 12.83 -5.48 -12.13
C ARG A 173 11.91 -6.32 -13.01
N TYR A 174 10.62 -6.02 -13.00
CA TYR A 174 9.67 -6.73 -13.85
C TYR A 174 9.96 -6.47 -15.32
N PRO A 175 9.83 -7.50 -16.18
CA PRO A 175 10.07 -7.36 -17.61
C PRO A 175 9.05 -6.44 -18.29
N GLU A 176 9.44 -5.86 -19.41
CA GLU A 176 8.65 -4.88 -20.19
C GLU A 176 7.28 -5.39 -20.66
N GLN A 177 7.07 -6.70 -20.68
CA GLN A 177 5.75 -7.29 -20.99
C GLN A 177 4.63 -6.81 -20.04
N TYR A 178 4.97 -6.27 -18.86
CA TYR A 178 4.00 -5.73 -17.89
C TYR A 178 3.82 -4.21 -18.02
N GLY A 179 4.49 -3.58 -18.94
CA GLY A 179 4.39 -2.15 -19.24
C GLY A 179 5.76 -1.49 -19.41
N PRO A 180 5.78 -0.26 -19.92
CA PRO A 180 7.01 0.48 -20.21
C PRO A 180 7.77 0.96 -18.98
N ALA A 181 7.13 0.93 -17.80
CA ALA A 181 7.74 1.27 -16.52
C ALA A 181 7.43 0.18 -15.49
N SER A 182 8.45 -0.35 -14.82
CA SER A 182 8.27 -1.35 -13.77
C SER A 182 7.64 -0.73 -12.51
N PRO A 183 6.87 -1.50 -11.73
CA PRO A 183 6.32 -1.02 -10.45
C PRO A 183 7.44 -0.70 -9.45
N ALA A 184 7.53 0.55 -8.99
CA ALA A 184 8.60 1.02 -8.10
C ALA A 184 8.19 0.88 -6.62
N PHE A 185 8.28 -0.32 -6.06
CA PHE A 185 8.01 -0.61 -4.64
C PHE A 185 8.86 -1.76 -4.13
N SER A 186 9.13 -1.81 -2.82
CA SER A 186 9.68 -2.97 -2.12
C SER A 186 8.56 -3.89 -1.64
N ARG A 187 8.84 -5.19 -1.48
CA ARG A 187 7.85 -6.15 -0.98
C ARG A 187 7.45 -5.89 0.46
N SER A 188 8.38 -5.40 1.27
CA SER A 188 8.08 -4.86 2.58
C SER A 188 9.11 -3.80 2.98
N MET A 189 8.73 -3.00 4.00
CA MET A 189 9.58 -1.99 4.59
C MET A 189 9.50 -2.11 6.11
N MET A 190 10.63 -2.30 6.76
CA MET A 190 10.72 -2.28 8.21
C MET A 190 11.17 -0.91 8.70
N GLN A 191 10.57 -0.45 9.80
CA GLN A 191 11.04 0.71 10.55
C GLN A 191 11.16 0.37 12.03
N ARG A 192 12.29 0.75 12.63
CA ARG A 192 12.50 0.68 14.08
C ARG A 192 12.06 1.99 14.69
N TRP A 193 11.15 1.91 15.62
CA TRP A 193 10.74 3.00 16.48
C TRP A 193 11.30 2.76 17.89
N ASP A 194 11.15 3.71 18.79
CA ASP A 194 11.59 3.55 20.17
C ASP A 194 10.88 2.35 20.84
N GLY A 195 11.63 1.28 21.07
CA GLY A 195 11.18 0.03 21.70
C GLY A 195 10.26 -0.86 20.85
N VAL A 196 9.97 -0.53 19.59
CA VAL A 196 9.08 -1.32 18.69
C VAL A 196 9.65 -1.36 17.28
N ALA A 197 9.42 -2.44 16.57
CA ALA A 197 9.65 -2.52 15.13
C ALA A 197 8.35 -2.76 14.40
N HIS A 198 8.17 -2.07 13.29
CA HIS A 198 7.04 -2.21 12.39
C HIS A 198 7.50 -2.72 11.03
N LEU A 199 6.82 -3.72 10.52
CA LEU A 199 7.01 -4.26 9.18
C LEU A 199 5.75 -3.99 8.35
N TYR A 200 5.87 -3.13 7.37
CA TYR A 200 4.81 -2.79 6.42
C TYR A 200 4.97 -3.67 5.18
N ILE A 201 4.04 -4.57 4.94
CA ILE A 201 4.05 -5.48 3.80
C ILE A 201 3.16 -4.91 2.70
N SER A 202 3.71 -4.82 1.50
CA SER A 202 3.00 -4.38 0.28
C SER A 202 1.83 -5.27 -0.07
N GLY A 203 0.93 -4.77 -0.87
CA GLY A 203 -0.07 -5.59 -1.53
C GLY A 203 0.58 -6.82 -2.16
N THR A 204 0.15 -7.99 -1.70
CA THR A 204 0.69 -9.29 -2.06
C THR A 204 -0.42 -10.11 -2.69
N ALA A 205 -0.20 -10.50 -3.94
CA ALA A 205 -1.10 -11.34 -4.72
C ALA A 205 -0.47 -12.71 -5.01
N SER A 206 -1.21 -13.55 -5.71
CA SER A 206 -0.77 -14.90 -6.12
C SER A 206 0.27 -14.82 -7.24
N ILE A 207 1.50 -14.41 -6.91
CA ILE A 207 2.61 -14.23 -7.85
C ILE A 207 3.83 -15.03 -7.39
N VAL A 208 4.44 -15.77 -8.31
CA VAL A 208 5.73 -16.46 -8.15
C VAL A 208 6.66 -16.00 -9.27
N GLY A 209 7.90 -15.65 -8.95
CA GLY A 209 8.74 -14.92 -9.89
C GLY A 209 8.11 -13.57 -10.22
N HIS A 210 7.70 -13.38 -11.45
CA HIS A 210 6.93 -12.22 -11.92
C HIS A 210 5.54 -12.61 -12.46
N GLU A 211 5.20 -13.90 -12.48
CA GLU A 211 3.99 -14.43 -13.10
C GLU A 211 2.87 -14.63 -12.08
N SER A 212 1.64 -14.32 -12.49
CA SER A 212 0.44 -14.70 -11.73
C SER A 212 0.32 -16.22 -11.70
N ARG A 213 -0.06 -16.76 -10.55
CA ARG A 213 -0.28 -18.20 -10.36
C ARG A 213 -1.71 -18.43 -9.93
N HIS A 214 -2.23 -19.60 -10.34
CA HIS A 214 -3.56 -20.06 -9.98
C HIS A 214 -4.70 -19.19 -10.56
N LEU A 215 -5.79 -19.87 -10.90
CA LEU A 215 -7.01 -19.22 -11.40
C LEU A 215 -8.16 -19.29 -10.38
N GLN A 216 -8.01 -20.15 -9.37
CA GLN A 216 -9.05 -20.36 -8.36
C GLN A 216 -8.73 -19.55 -7.10
N LEU A 217 -9.76 -18.96 -6.51
CA LEU A 217 -9.65 -18.06 -5.36
C LEU A 217 -8.93 -18.69 -4.16
N ASN A 218 -9.28 -19.94 -3.82
CA ASN A 218 -8.66 -20.68 -2.72
C ASN A 218 -7.17 -20.96 -2.94
N GLU A 219 -6.78 -21.21 -4.18
CA GLU A 219 -5.38 -21.44 -4.54
C GLU A 219 -4.60 -20.12 -4.51
N GLN A 220 -5.20 -19.03 -4.99
CA GLN A 220 -4.61 -17.69 -4.89
C GLN A 220 -4.40 -17.29 -3.43
N LEU A 221 -5.39 -17.51 -2.55
CA LEU A 221 -5.24 -17.23 -1.12
C LEU A 221 -4.10 -18.05 -0.49
N ALA A 222 -4.02 -19.36 -0.80
CA ALA A 222 -2.95 -20.22 -0.29
C ALA A 222 -1.56 -19.73 -0.71
N GLU A 223 -1.40 -19.30 -1.97
CA GLU A 223 -0.15 -18.73 -2.50
C GLU A 223 0.20 -17.40 -1.83
N ILE A 224 -0.78 -16.52 -1.61
CA ILE A 224 -0.59 -15.26 -0.89
C ILE A 224 -0.10 -15.51 0.53
N LEU A 225 -0.75 -16.39 1.27
CA LEU A 225 -0.36 -16.73 2.65
C LEU A 225 1.05 -17.31 2.70
N HIS A 226 1.43 -18.13 1.72
CA HIS A 226 2.80 -18.61 1.60
C HIS A 226 3.78 -17.46 1.35
N ASN A 227 3.47 -16.55 0.42
CA ASN A 227 4.31 -15.39 0.13
C ASN A 227 4.48 -14.48 1.35
N LEU A 228 3.41 -14.22 2.11
CA LEU A 228 3.45 -13.42 3.33
C LEU A 228 4.33 -14.06 4.41
N ARG A 229 4.17 -15.38 4.64
CA ARG A 229 5.00 -16.10 5.63
C ARG A 229 6.48 -16.10 5.27
N VAL A 230 6.81 -16.34 4.01
CA VAL A 230 8.21 -16.29 3.54
C VAL A 230 8.80 -14.90 3.73
N LEU A 231 8.03 -13.85 3.44
CA LEU A 231 8.51 -12.48 3.58
C LEU A 231 8.72 -12.09 5.05
N VAL A 232 7.82 -12.49 5.95
CA VAL A 232 7.98 -12.29 7.39
C VAL A 232 9.21 -13.03 7.92
N GLU A 233 9.44 -14.27 7.47
CA GLU A 233 10.64 -15.04 7.86
C GLU A 233 11.93 -14.41 7.33
N GLN A 234 11.92 -13.83 6.12
CA GLN A 234 13.06 -13.05 5.60
C GLN A 234 13.34 -11.84 6.49
N ALA A 235 12.31 -11.06 6.84
CA ALA A 235 12.47 -9.91 7.72
C ALA A 235 13.01 -10.34 9.11
N LYS A 236 12.47 -11.43 9.68
CA LYS A 236 12.92 -12.00 10.95
C LYS A 236 14.39 -12.42 10.90
N THR A 237 14.77 -13.20 9.89
CA THR A 237 16.14 -13.73 9.75
C THR A 237 17.17 -12.62 9.60
N HIS A 238 16.87 -11.58 8.81
CA HIS A 238 17.84 -10.50 8.55
C HIS A 238 17.89 -9.46 9.66
N SER A 239 16.77 -9.16 10.30
CA SER A 239 16.71 -8.12 11.34
C SER A 239 16.98 -8.63 12.75
N GLY A 240 16.86 -9.94 12.98
CA GLY A 240 16.88 -10.55 14.32
C GLY A 240 15.62 -10.27 15.15
N ILE A 241 14.57 -9.69 14.55
CA ILE A 241 13.32 -9.32 15.25
C ILE A 241 12.28 -10.41 15.03
N ASP A 242 11.63 -10.84 16.10
CA ASP A 242 10.57 -11.86 16.06
C ASP A 242 9.24 -11.26 15.57
N PHE A 243 9.06 -11.18 14.25
CA PHE A 243 7.79 -10.88 13.60
C PHE A 243 6.96 -12.15 13.45
N SER A 244 5.62 -12.03 13.59
CA SER A 244 4.68 -13.13 13.40
C SER A 244 3.36 -12.65 12.84
N LEU A 245 2.92 -13.23 11.73
CA LEU A 245 1.59 -13.00 11.15
C LEU A 245 0.47 -13.50 12.07
N GLU A 246 0.70 -14.58 12.80
CA GLU A 246 -0.28 -15.25 13.64
C GLU A 246 -0.56 -14.51 14.95
N GLN A 247 0.41 -13.73 15.44
CA GLN A 247 0.32 -13.14 16.78
C GLN A 247 0.19 -11.63 16.80
N ARG A 248 0.87 -10.96 15.89
CA ARG A 248 1.01 -9.48 15.90
C ARG A 248 0.95 -8.93 14.50
N ALA A 249 -0.20 -9.10 13.86
CA ALA A 249 -0.44 -8.56 12.55
C ALA A 249 -1.88 -8.05 12.42
N GLN A 250 -2.07 -7.16 11.45
CA GLN A 250 -3.36 -6.75 10.90
C GLN A 250 -3.29 -6.88 9.40
N LEU A 251 -4.37 -7.35 8.79
CA LEU A 251 -4.46 -7.55 7.35
C LEU A 251 -5.48 -6.61 6.74
N LYS A 252 -5.21 -6.19 5.51
CA LYS A 252 -6.20 -5.59 4.64
C LYS A 252 -6.32 -6.48 3.40
N VAL A 253 -7.50 -6.98 3.16
CA VAL A 253 -7.83 -7.93 2.10
C VAL A 253 -8.67 -7.21 1.06
N TYR A 254 -8.15 -7.12 -0.15
CA TYR A 254 -8.86 -6.58 -1.29
C TYR A 254 -9.37 -7.74 -2.13
N VAL A 255 -10.67 -7.80 -2.30
CA VAL A 255 -11.36 -8.81 -3.10
C VAL A 255 -12.03 -8.17 -4.30
N ARG A 256 -11.89 -8.79 -5.47
CA ARG A 256 -12.47 -8.25 -6.69
C ARG A 256 -14.00 -8.37 -6.71
N ASP A 257 -14.52 -9.52 -6.32
CA ASP A 257 -15.96 -9.77 -6.24
C ASP A 257 -16.39 -9.88 -4.78
N ILE A 258 -17.38 -9.08 -4.38
CA ILE A 258 -17.95 -9.09 -3.02
C ILE A 258 -18.50 -10.47 -2.64
N ASN A 259 -19.00 -11.24 -3.60
CA ASN A 259 -19.52 -12.58 -3.38
C ASN A 259 -18.45 -13.58 -2.93
N ASP A 260 -17.19 -13.31 -3.19
CA ASP A 260 -16.05 -14.11 -2.76
C ASP A 260 -15.64 -13.86 -1.29
N ALA A 261 -16.02 -12.71 -0.72
CA ALA A 261 -15.59 -12.29 0.61
C ALA A 261 -15.95 -13.27 1.73
N PRO A 262 -17.16 -13.88 1.79
CA PRO A 262 -17.49 -14.85 2.83
C PRO A 262 -16.59 -16.10 2.81
N ALA A 263 -16.30 -16.64 1.63
CA ALA A 263 -15.44 -17.81 1.46
C ALA A 263 -13.98 -17.47 1.84
N LEU A 264 -13.46 -16.33 1.38
CA LEU A 264 -12.13 -15.85 1.76
C LEU A 264 -12.00 -15.64 3.26
N ARG A 265 -13.01 -15.04 3.89
CA ARG A 265 -13.03 -14.81 5.35
C ARG A 265 -12.95 -16.13 6.11
N ALA A 266 -13.75 -17.13 5.74
CA ALA A 266 -13.74 -18.43 6.39
C ALA A 266 -12.38 -19.13 6.28
N GLN A 267 -11.76 -19.09 5.10
CA GLN A 267 -10.44 -19.67 4.86
C GLN A 267 -9.32 -18.91 5.59
N LEU A 268 -9.39 -17.58 5.57
CA LEU A 268 -8.40 -16.75 6.26
C LEU A 268 -8.47 -16.94 7.78
N LEU A 269 -9.69 -17.00 8.34
CA LEU A 269 -9.90 -17.27 9.76
C LEU A 269 -9.38 -18.65 10.17
N ALA A 270 -9.53 -19.66 9.31
CA ALA A 270 -8.98 -21.00 9.54
C ALA A 270 -7.43 -21.00 9.52
N ALA A 271 -6.81 -20.19 8.65
CA ALA A 271 -5.37 -20.11 8.50
C ALA A 271 -4.69 -19.18 9.53
N LEU A 272 -5.36 -18.12 9.94
CA LEU A 272 -4.86 -17.05 10.83
C LEU A 272 -5.98 -16.62 11.82
N PRO A 273 -6.37 -17.48 12.77
CA PRO A 273 -7.57 -17.31 13.60
C PRO A 273 -7.52 -16.08 14.53
N MET A 274 -6.32 -15.60 14.86
CA MET A 274 -6.12 -14.47 15.78
C MET A 274 -5.75 -13.16 15.09
N THR A 275 -5.65 -13.15 13.76
CA THR A 275 -5.19 -11.99 13.00
C THR A 275 -6.38 -11.20 12.47
N PRO A 276 -6.61 -9.97 12.96
CA PRO A 276 -7.67 -9.11 12.45
C PRO A 276 -7.49 -8.81 10.95
N ALA A 277 -8.59 -8.84 10.20
CA ALA A 277 -8.60 -8.53 8.78
C ALA A 277 -9.76 -7.60 8.42
N LEU A 278 -9.44 -6.56 7.66
CA LEU A 278 -10.40 -5.66 7.02
C LEU A 278 -10.60 -6.14 5.57
N PHE A 279 -11.84 -6.39 5.17
CA PHE A 279 -12.18 -6.80 3.81
C PHE A 279 -12.78 -5.64 3.02
N LEU A 280 -12.19 -5.35 1.86
CA LEU A 280 -12.58 -4.26 0.97
C LEU A 280 -12.77 -4.80 -0.45
N VAL A 281 -13.72 -4.24 -1.17
CA VAL A 281 -13.98 -4.59 -2.57
C VAL A 281 -13.24 -3.62 -3.47
N GLY A 282 -12.33 -4.14 -4.30
CA GLY A 282 -11.55 -3.31 -5.23
C GLY A 282 -10.82 -4.15 -6.28
N ASP A 283 -10.50 -3.53 -7.40
CA ASP A 283 -9.78 -4.19 -8.49
C ASP A 283 -8.28 -4.26 -8.22
N ILE A 284 -7.71 -5.41 -8.58
CA ILE A 284 -6.28 -5.72 -8.41
C ILE A 284 -5.56 -5.42 -9.73
N CYS A 285 -4.29 -5.08 -9.66
CA CYS A 285 -3.47 -4.60 -10.78
C CYS A 285 -3.42 -5.51 -12.03
N ARG A 286 -3.78 -6.79 -11.92
CA ARG A 286 -3.89 -7.72 -13.05
C ARG A 286 -5.25 -8.37 -13.07
N ARG A 287 -5.80 -8.58 -14.27
CA ARG A 287 -7.16 -9.10 -14.48
C ARG A 287 -7.37 -10.53 -13.97
N ASP A 288 -6.33 -11.33 -13.89
CA ASP A 288 -6.33 -12.71 -13.42
C ASP A 288 -6.19 -12.86 -11.90
N LEU A 289 -5.91 -11.78 -11.18
CA LEU A 289 -5.83 -11.78 -9.73
C LEU A 289 -7.19 -11.45 -9.12
N LEU A 290 -7.65 -12.30 -8.21
CA LEU A 290 -8.96 -12.21 -7.58
C LEU A 290 -8.90 -11.61 -6.17
N VAL A 291 -7.74 -11.70 -5.55
CA VAL A 291 -7.50 -11.25 -4.17
C VAL A 291 -6.08 -10.72 -4.00
N GLU A 292 -5.93 -9.68 -3.19
CA GLU A 292 -4.64 -9.12 -2.76
C GLU A 292 -4.69 -8.86 -1.26
N ILE A 293 -3.60 -9.14 -0.54
CA ILE A 293 -3.51 -8.92 0.90
C ILE A 293 -2.28 -8.10 1.22
N GLU A 294 -2.46 -7.03 1.97
CA GLU A 294 -1.38 -6.31 2.64
C GLU A 294 -1.38 -6.63 4.12
N ALA A 295 -0.23 -6.50 4.76
CA ALA A 295 -0.12 -6.73 6.20
C ALA A 295 0.69 -5.62 6.90
N PHE A 296 0.28 -5.33 8.11
CA PHE A 296 1.04 -4.59 9.09
C PHE A 296 1.41 -5.55 10.20
N VAL A 297 2.71 -5.77 10.42
CA VAL A 297 3.22 -6.69 11.43
C VAL A 297 4.10 -5.89 12.39
N TRP A 298 4.00 -6.17 13.70
CA TRP A 298 4.80 -5.47 14.69
C TRP A 298 5.44 -6.43 15.70
N SER A 299 6.55 -6.02 16.25
CA SER A 299 7.23 -6.71 17.33
C SER A 299 7.97 -5.70 18.21
N LYS A 300 8.26 -6.06 19.45
CA LYS A 300 9.20 -5.28 20.23
C LYS A 300 10.60 -5.39 19.60
N ALA A 301 11.30 -4.27 19.50
CA ALA A 301 12.70 -4.30 19.17
C ALA A 301 13.45 -5.06 20.29
N SER A 302 14.34 -5.96 19.93
CA SER A 302 15.30 -6.50 20.90
C SER A 302 16.13 -5.34 21.43
N ALA A 303 16.23 -5.23 22.75
CA ALA A 303 17.03 -4.22 23.41
C ALA A 303 18.52 -4.35 23.09
#